data_b8977ff689f29860bc1d1ee07ed255bf
#
_entry.id   b8977ff689f29860bc1d1ee07ed255bf
#
_cell.length_a   1.000
_cell.length_b   1.000
_cell.length_c   1.000
_cell.angle_alpha   90.00
_cell.angle_beta   90.00
_cell.angle_gamma   90.00
#
_symmetry.space_group_name_H-M   'P 1'
#
loop_
_entity.id
_entity.type
_entity.pdbx_description
1 polymer ?
#
loop_
_entity_poly.entity_id
_entity_poly.type
_entity_poly.pdbx_seq_one_letter_code
_entity_poly.pdbx_strand_id
1 'polypeptide(L)'
;TGEVSINAAYKEIKKEEKKANFEAKKQLFEKEIKPENLNQKIILGDSIKVLPTLEKKSFDLLLSDPPYGMDFKSGWNNKEKIQNDKIVDTINLFENVLKESVPLLKEDAHFYLFGNINYIEDIKPIIKKYLNLKNILIWDRKVIGMGDLKTFGNSYDIIYFGYNKVWKDLNGTRDRDLLSYNRIDPAKNIHPTEKPLDILEYLIKKSSNENDKILDPFAGGGSTLLACKNVNRLSTGIEIEEDYYNLIKNRI
;
A
#
# COMPACT_ATOMS: atom_id res chain seq x y z
N THR A 1 -18.12 -40.74 -6.19
CA THR A 1 -16.67 -40.63 -5.96
C THR A 1 -16.19 -39.44 -6.75
N GLY A 2 -16.10 -38.27 -6.07
CA GLY A 2 -15.66 -37.03 -6.72
C GLY A 2 -14.14 -36.98 -6.78
N GLU A 3 -13.57 -37.16 -7.95
CA GLU A 3 -12.15 -36.90 -8.21
C GLU A 3 -11.92 -35.39 -8.20
N VAL A 4 -11.22 -34.92 -7.18
CA VAL A 4 -10.69 -33.54 -7.14
C VAL A 4 -9.61 -33.46 -8.22
N SER A 5 -9.72 -32.54 -9.18
CA SER A 5 -8.71 -32.40 -10.21
C SER A 5 -7.36 -32.05 -9.58
N ILE A 6 -6.25 -32.54 -10.14
CA ILE A 6 -4.87 -32.26 -9.68
C ILE A 6 -4.65 -30.75 -9.49
N ASN A 7 -5.20 -29.93 -10.36
CA ASN A 7 -5.12 -28.46 -10.24
C ASN A 7 -5.91 -27.90 -9.06
N ALA A 8 -7.02 -28.52 -8.68
CA ALA A 8 -7.79 -28.09 -7.50
C ALA A 8 -7.06 -28.48 -6.21
N ALA A 9 -6.54 -29.73 -6.14
CA ALA A 9 -5.72 -30.19 -5.02
C ALA A 9 -4.44 -29.34 -4.86
N TYR A 10 -3.74 -29.02 -5.94
CA TYR A 10 -2.57 -28.15 -5.91
C TYR A 10 -2.88 -26.74 -5.38
N LYS A 11 -4.02 -26.15 -5.80
CA LYS A 11 -4.47 -24.85 -5.30
C LYS A 11 -4.80 -24.90 -3.80
N GLU A 12 -5.37 -25.99 -3.34
CA GLU A 12 -5.72 -26.17 -1.93
C GLU A 12 -4.47 -26.32 -1.06
N ILE A 13 -3.51 -27.13 -1.47
CA ILE A 13 -2.20 -27.27 -0.82
C ILE A 13 -1.48 -25.93 -0.74
N LYS A 14 -1.41 -25.18 -1.85
CA LYS A 14 -0.81 -23.84 -1.87
C LYS A 14 -1.51 -22.83 -0.97
N LYS A 15 -2.82 -22.96 -0.79
CA LYS A 15 -3.61 -22.11 0.12
C LYS A 15 -3.28 -22.46 1.59
N GLU A 16 -3.18 -23.75 1.90
CA GLU A 16 -2.82 -24.22 3.26
C GLU A 16 -1.37 -23.85 3.61
N GLU A 17 -0.41 -24.02 2.69
CA GLU A 17 0.97 -23.57 2.88
C GLU A 17 1.08 -22.07 3.17
N LYS A 18 0.32 -21.24 2.42
CA LYS A 18 0.27 -19.79 2.68
C LYS A 18 -0.31 -19.47 4.04
N LYS A 19 -1.39 -20.15 4.44
CA LYS A 19 -2.00 -19.99 5.75
C LYS A 19 -1.06 -20.37 6.87
N ALA A 20 -0.42 -21.54 6.75
CA ALA A 20 0.56 -22.01 7.74
C ALA A 20 1.76 -21.06 7.86
N ASN A 21 2.27 -20.54 6.74
CA ASN A 21 3.37 -19.57 6.73
C ASN A 21 2.98 -18.23 7.37
N PHE A 22 1.74 -17.77 7.16
CA PHE A 22 1.21 -16.57 7.81
C PHE A 22 1.09 -16.78 9.32
N GLU A 23 0.48 -17.87 9.76
CA GLU A 23 0.33 -18.18 11.19
C GLU A 23 1.69 -18.35 11.88
N ALA A 24 2.66 -19.01 11.23
CA ALA A 24 4.01 -19.14 11.77
C ALA A 24 4.70 -17.76 11.92
N LYS A 25 4.53 -16.85 10.95
CA LYS A 25 5.05 -15.50 11.05
C LYS A 25 4.33 -14.68 12.13
N LYS A 26 3.01 -14.81 12.25
CA LYS A 26 2.23 -14.20 13.32
C LYS A 26 2.74 -14.60 14.71
N GLN A 27 2.98 -15.90 14.94
CA GLN A 27 3.53 -16.41 16.20
C GLN A 27 4.95 -15.91 16.50
N LEU A 28 5.78 -15.69 15.48
CA LEU A 28 7.12 -15.11 15.66
C LEU A 28 7.04 -13.66 16.15
N PHE A 29 6.10 -12.87 15.63
CA PHE A 29 5.89 -11.47 16.04
C PHE A 29 5.19 -11.37 17.41
N GLU A 30 4.26 -12.26 17.74
CA GLU A 30 3.57 -12.27 19.05
C GLU A 30 4.52 -12.53 20.23
N LYS A 31 5.69 -13.13 20.00
CA LYS A 31 6.72 -13.35 21.03
C LYS A 31 7.53 -12.10 21.40
N GLU A 32 7.48 -11.06 20.57
CA GLU A 32 8.17 -9.80 20.80
C GLU A 32 7.16 -8.68 21.12
N ILE A 33 6.42 -8.75 22.22
CA ILE A 33 5.57 -7.66 22.69
C ILE A 33 6.46 -6.49 23.06
N LYS A 34 6.53 -5.48 22.19
CA LYS A 34 7.18 -4.20 22.45
C LYS A 34 6.16 -3.23 23.05
N PRO A 35 6.57 -2.28 23.95
CA PRO A 35 5.68 -1.23 24.41
C PRO A 35 5.13 -0.46 23.21
N GLU A 36 3.85 -0.01 23.27
CA GLU A 36 3.21 0.76 22.21
C GLU A 36 4.11 1.90 21.74
N ASN A 37 4.52 1.85 20.48
CA ASN A 37 5.30 2.92 19.89
C ASN A 37 4.34 4.08 19.56
N LEU A 38 4.30 5.09 20.41
CA LEU A 38 3.45 6.27 20.25
C LEU A 38 3.67 7.02 18.93
N ASN A 39 4.78 6.75 18.25
CA ASN A 39 5.15 7.40 17.00
C ASN A 39 4.51 6.76 15.77
N GLN A 40 4.09 5.48 15.88
CA GLN A 40 3.47 4.74 14.79
C GLN A 40 2.07 4.30 15.23
N LYS A 41 1.04 4.89 14.64
CA LYS A 41 -0.34 4.61 14.97
C LYS A 41 -0.98 3.75 13.89
N ILE A 42 -1.59 2.63 14.27
CA ILE A 42 -2.46 1.83 13.41
C ILE A 42 -3.89 1.87 13.94
N ILE A 43 -4.88 2.01 13.06
CA ILE A 43 -6.30 2.06 13.40
C ILE A 43 -7.01 0.94 12.63
N LEU A 44 -7.70 0.08 13.36
CA LEU A 44 -8.58 -0.93 12.76
C LEU A 44 -9.88 -0.27 12.32
N GLY A 45 -10.20 -0.37 11.04
CA GLY A 45 -11.46 0.14 10.49
C GLY A 45 -11.46 0.43 9.00
N ASP A 46 -12.63 0.79 8.53
CA ASP A 46 -12.86 1.24 7.16
C ASP A 46 -12.33 2.68 7.00
N SER A 47 -11.42 2.87 6.06
CA SER A 47 -10.76 4.16 5.83
C SER A 47 -11.75 5.30 5.56
N ILE A 48 -12.85 5.05 4.82
CA ILE A 48 -13.88 6.05 4.57
C ILE A 48 -14.52 6.54 5.87
N LYS A 49 -14.65 5.68 6.89
CA LYS A 49 -15.25 6.01 8.19
C LYS A 49 -14.25 6.59 9.17
N VAL A 50 -12.99 6.14 9.10
CA VAL A 50 -11.92 6.56 10.02
C VAL A 50 -11.35 7.91 9.66
N LEU A 51 -11.05 8.15 8.37
CA LEU A 51 -10.41 9.39 7.92
C LEU A 51 -11.13 10.68 8.40
N PRO A 52 -12.47 10.80 8.32
CA PRO A 52 -13.16 12.00 8.79
C PRO A 52 -12.99 12.29 10.30
N THR A 53 -12.56 11.31 11.08
CA THR A 53 -12.34 11.46 12.55
C THR A 53 -10.95 11.97 12.90
N LEU A 54 -10.04 12.02 11.92
CA LEU A 54 -8.66 12.46 12.12
C LEU A 54 -8.54 14.00 12.05
N GLU A 55 -7.47 14.49 12.65
CA GLU A 55 -7.17 15.93 12.70
C GLU A 55 -6.88 16.48 11.30
N LYS A 56 -7.61 17.54 10.90
CA LYS A 56 -7.42 18.21 9.62
C LYS A 56 -6.09 18.96 9.57
N LYS A 57 -5.50 19.03 8.35
CA LYS A 57 -4.23 19.76 8.07
C LYS A 57 -3.09 19.34 9.00
N SER A 58 -3.02 18.07 9.35
CA SER A 58 -2.02 17.55 10.30
C SER A 58 -0.93 16.69 9.67
N PHE A 59 -1.15 16.17 8.44
CA PHE A 59 -0.22 15.27 7.77
C PHE A 59 0.65 15.99 6.74
N ASP A 60 1.94 15.69 6.76
CA ASP A 60 2.99 16.26 5.90
C ASP A 60 3.16 15.48 4.59
N LEU A 61 2.74 14.20 4.58
CA LEU A 61 2.87 13.31 3.44
C LEU A 61 1.72 12.28 3.43
N LEU A 62 1.15 12.06 2.25
CA LEU A 62 0.28 10.92 1.95
C LEU A 62 1.12 9.89 1.18
N LEU A 63 1.34 8.70 1.73
CA LEU A 63 2.05 7.61 1.08
C LEU A 63 1.22 6.34 1.20
N SER A 64 0.72 5.82 0.09
CA SER A 64 -0.21 4.71 0.14
C SER A 64 -0.17 3.82 -1.10
N ASP A 65 -0.54 2.56 -0.91
CA ASP A 65 -0.69 1.54 -1.93
C ASP A 65 -2.15 1.05 -1.98
N PRO A 66 -3.06 1.80 -2.63
CA PRO A 66 -4.47 1.45 -2.69
C PRO A 66 -4.72 0.16 -3.48
N PRO A 67 -5.83 -0.55 -3.26
CA PRO A 67 -6.19 -1.71 -4.07
C PRO A 67 -6.44 -1.30 -5.53
N TYR A 68 -5.96 -2.11 -6.50
CA TYR A 68 -6.01 -1.80 -7.94
C TYR A 68 -7.06 -2.59 -8.73
N GLY A 69 -8.09 -3.14 -8.10
CA GLY A 69 -9.13 -3.91 -8.81
C GLY A 69 -8.64 -5.22 -9.42
N MET A 70 -7.38 -5.60 -9.22
CA MET A 70 -6.94 -6.96 -9.54
C MET A 70 -7.63 -7.93 -8.60
N ASP A 71 -8.17 -9.04 -9.13
CA ASP A 71 -8.80 -10.15 -8.40
C ASP A 71 -8.01 -10.57 -7.15
N PHE A 72 -7.95 -9.68 -6.15
CA PHE A 72 -7.50 -10.02 -4.82
C PHE A 72 -8.59 -10.91 -4.22
N LYS A 73 -8.51 -12.19 -4.54
CA LYS A 73 -9.05 -13.18 -3.65
C LYS A 73 -8.24 -13.04 -2.37
N SER A 74 -8.75 -12.28 -1.40
CA SER A 74 -8.32 -12.47 -0.03
C SER A 74 -8.51 -13.96 0.24
N GLY A 75 -7.43 -14.70 0.46
CA GLY A 75 -7.46 -16.15 0.62
C GLY A 75 -8.20 -16.60 1.88
N TRP A 76 -8.86 -15.68 2.57
CA TRP A 76 -9.41 -15.84 3.91
C TRP A 76 -10.93 -15.93 3.96
N ASN A 77 -11.67 -15.35 3.01
CA ASN A 77 -13.13 -15.47 3.00
C ASN A 77 -13.63 -15.85 1.60
N ASN A 78 -14.16 -17.07 1.48
CA ASN A 78 -14.96 -17.52 0.33
C ASN A 78 -16.25 -16.69 0.29
N LYS A 79 -16.23 -15.48 -0.28
CA LYS A 79 -17.45 -14.81 -0.72
C LYS A 79 -17.44 -14.67 -2.23
N GLU A 80 -18.58 -15.01 -2.80
CA GLU A 80 -18.85 -15.27 -4.20
C GLU A 80 -18.39 -14.14 -5.16
N LYS A 81 -17.96 -14.57 -6.35
CA LYS A 81 -17.57 -13.73 -7.48
C LYS A 81 -18.77 -12.92 -7.98
N ILE A 82 -18.62 -11.60 -8.03
CA ILE A 82 -19.36 -10.73 -8.95
C ILE A 82 -18.33 -10.19 -9.95
N GLN A 83 -18.45 -10.57 -11.21
CA GLN A 83 -17.36 -10.51 -12.19
C GLN A 83 -17.16 -9.15 -12.86
N ASN A 84 -18.11 -8.20 -12.79
CA ASN A 84 -18.05 -6.90 -13.47
C ASN A 84 -18.15 -5.67 -12.54
N ASP A 85 -18.53 -5.82 -11.28
CA ASP A 85 -18.64 -4.68 -10.34
C ASP A 85 -17.32 -4.29 -9.65
N LYS A 86 -16.32 -5.17 -9.68
CA LYS A 86 -15.12 -5.03 -8.84
C LYS A 86 -14.19 -3.89 -9.22
N ILE A 87 -14.06 -3.56 -10.50
CA ILE A 87 -13.17 -2.47 -10.95
C ILE A 87 -13.80 -1.12 -10.59
N VAL A 88 -15.09 -0.96 -10.88
CA VAL A 88 -15.85 0.26 -10.57
C VAL A 88 -15.87 0.50 -9.07
N ASP A 89 -16.10 -0.55 -8.27
CA ASP A 89 -16.10 -0.45 -6.80
C ASP A 89 -14.74 -0.04 -6.26
N THR A 90 -13.64 -0.56 -6.84
CA THR A 90 -12.28 -0.20 -6.43
C THR A 90 -11.93 1.25 -6.80
N ILE A 91 -12.32 1.71 -7.98
CA ILE A 91 -12.12 3.10 -8.41
C ILE A 91 -12.93 4.05 -7.52
N ASN A 92 -14.19 3.71 -7.22
CA ASN A 92 -15.03 4.47 -6.30
C ASN A 92 -14.47 4.49 -4.88
N LEU A 93 -13.96 3.36 -4.38
CA LEU A 93 -13.28 3.29 -3.09
C LEU A 93 -12.06 4.22 -3.07
N PHE A 94 -11.21 4.15 -4.10
CA PHE A 94 -10.04 5.01 -4.23
C PHE A 94 -10.43 6.49 -4.21
N GLU A 95 -11.42 6.90 -5.01
CA GLU A 95 -11.88 8.29 -5.05
C GLU A 95 -12.41 8.75 -3.69
N ASN A 96 -13.24 7.96 -3.02
CA ASN A 96 -13.80 8.30 -1.73
C ASN A 96 -12.71 8.42 -0.65
N VAL A 97 -11.76 7.48 -0.60
CA VAL A 97 -10.64 7.54 0.36
C VAL A 97 -9.74 8.73 0.07
N LEU A 98 -9.45 9.04 -1.20
CA LEU A 98 -8.65 10.21 -1.56
C LEU A 98 -9.36 11.51 -1.15
N LYS A 99 -10.65 11.63 -1.43
CA LYS A 99 -11.49 12.77 -1.04
C LYS A 99 -11.45 13.03 0.47
N GLU A 100 -11.55 11.97 1.28
CA GLU A 100 -11.51 12.09 2.75
C GLU A 100 -10.07 12.30 3.28
N SER A 101 -9.03 11.88 2.55
CA SER A 101 -7.63 12.09 2.92
C SER A 101 -7.15 13.53 2.71
N VAL A 102 -7.57 14.16 1.61
CA VAL A 102 -7.09 15.51 1.22
C VAL A 102 -7.29 16.58 2.30
N PRO A 103 -8.44 16.67 3.01
CA PRO A 103 -8.63 17.65 4.08
C PRO A 103 -7.68 17.47 5.28
N LEU A 104 -7.07 16.30 5.43
CA LEU A 104 -6.14 15.97 6.52
C LEU A 104 -4.72 16.42 6.21
N LEU A 105 -4.41 16.65 4.94
CA LEU A 105 -3.08 17.04 4.46
C LEU A 105 -2.84 18.53 4.73
N LYS A 106 -1.61 18.87 5.14
CA LYS A 106 -1.11 20.24 5.15
C LYS A 106 -1.14 20.81 3.73
N GLU A 107 -1.14 22.11 3.59
CA GLU A 107 -1.25 22.75 2.26
C GLU A 107 -0.05 22.45 1.36
N ASP A 108 1.13 22.30 1.94
CA ASP A 108 2.39 21.95 1.27
C ASP A 108 2.73 20.44 1.32
N ALA A 109 1.80 19.60 1.77
CA ALA A 109 1.99 18.16 1.81
C ALA A 109 2.22 17.58 0.42
N HIS A 110 3.20 16.70 0.30
CA HIS A 110 3.37 15.85 -0.89
C HIS A 110 2.49 14.61 -0.81
N PHE A 111 2.34 13.92 -1.94
CA PHE A 111 1.75 12.59 -1.98
C PHE A 111 2.51 11.66 -2.91
N TYR A 112 2.54 10.37 -2.54
CA TYR A 112 2.92 9.24 -3.38
C TYR A 112 1.82 8.19 -3.31
N LEU A 113 1.23 7.87 -4.46
CA LEU A 113 0.21 6.83 -4.58
C LEU A 113 0.72 5.79 -5.57
N PHE A 114 0.96 4.59 -5.08
CA PHE A 114 1.30 3.48 -5.96
C PHE A 114 0.14 3.18 -6.89
N GLY A 115 0.42 2.67 -8.07
CA GLY A 115 -0.58 2.42 -9.09
C GLY A 115 -0.15 1.38 -10.11
N ASN A 116 -1.14 0.90 -10.87
CA ASN A 116 -0.91 0.03 -12.00
C ASN A 116 -1.15 0.80 -13.30
N ILE A 117 -0.25 0.66 -14.26
CA ILE A 117 -0.32 1.35 -15.56
C ILE A 117 -1.63 1.07 -16.32
N ASN A 118 -2.22 -0.10 -16.13
CA ASN A 118 -3.47 -0.48 -16.80
C ASN A 118 -4.68 0.37 -16.39
N TYR A 119 -4.60 1.05 -15.24
CA TYR A 119 -5.69 1.89 -14.71
C TYR A 119 -5.33 3.38 -14.70
N ILE A 120 -4.28 3.76 -15.43
CA ILE A 120 -3.80 5.15 -15.42
C ILE A 120 -4.85 6.13 -15.95
N GLU A 121 -5.65 5.72 -16.93
CA GLU A 121 -6.70 6.56 -17.55
C GLU A 121 -7.87 6.81 -16.59
N ASP A 122 -8.13 5.90 -15.66
CA ASP A 122 -9.19 6.01 -14.67
C ASP A 122 -8.70 6.78 -13.43
N ILE A 123 -7.54 6.45 -12.91
CA ILE A 123 -7.02 6.96 -11.64
C ILE A 123 -6.44 8.38 -11.76
N LYS A 124 -5.72 8.68 -12.85
CA LYS A 124 -5.10 9.98 -13.06
C LYS A 124 -6.08 11.15 -13.06
N PRO A 125 -7.28 11.09 -13.70
CA PRO A 125 -8.29 12.14 -13.61
C PRO A 125 -8.79 12.36 -12.18
N ILE A 126 -8.99 11.27 -11.40
CA ILE A 126 -9.43 11.35 -10.01
C ILE A 126 -8.38 12.08 -9.17
N ILE A 127 -7.10 11.69 -9.29
CA ILE A 127 -6.03 12.40 -8.56
C ILE A 127 -6.04 13.89 -8.90
N LYS A 128 -6.11 14.24 -10.18
CA LYS A 128 -6.12 15.64 -10.64
C LYS A 128 -7.33 16.46 -10.20
N LYS A 129 -8.43 15.81 -9.83
CA LYS A 129 -9.63 16.46 -9.28
C LYS A 129 -9.39 17.01 -7.88
N TYR A 130 -8.54 16.37 -7.09
CA TYR A 130 -8.34 16.67 -5.68
C TYR A 130 -6.95 17.20 -5.34
N LEU A 131 -5.92 16.84 -6.12
CA LEU A 131 -4.51 17.09 -5.86
C LEU A 131 -3.78 17.56 -7.13
N ASN A 132 -2.62 18.18 -6.94
CA ASN A 132 -1.76 18.63 -8.03
C ASN A 132 -0.76 17.54 -8.41
N LEU A 133 -1.09 16.75 -9.44
CA LEU A 133 -0.19 15.72 -9.96
C LEU A 133 1.00 16.36 -10.67
N LYS A 134 2.22 16.00 -10.29
CA LYS A 134 3.47 16.55 -10.84
C LYS A 134 4.20 15.57 -11.75
N ASN A 135 4.48 14.36 -11.27
CA ASN A 135 5.18 13.31 -12.01
C ASN A 135 4.45 11.96 -11.88
N ILE A 136 4.72 11.07 -12.82
CA ILE A 136 4.50 9.65 -12.67
C ILE A 136 5.90 9.02 -12.63
N LEU A 137 6.25 8.45 -11.47
CA LEU A 137 7.51 7.74 -11.30
C LEU A 137 7.32 6.30 -11.74
N ILE A 138 8.35 5.70 -12.28
CA ILE A 138 8.39 4.29 -12.65
C ILE A 138 9.24 3.54 -11.62
N TRP A 139 8.64 2.58 -10.93
CA TRP A 139 9.41 1.65 -10.11
C TRP A 139 9.70 0.38 -10.90
N ASP A 140 10.94 0.28 -11.41
CA ASP A 140 11.47 -0.94 -12.00
C ASP A 140 11.76 -1.98 -10.90
N ARG A 141 10.99 -3.08 -10.90
CA ARG A 141 11.08 -4.17 -9.92
C ARG A 141 12.23 -5.13 -10.18
N LYS A 142 12.93 -4.97 -11.33
CA LYS A 142 14.01 -5.85 -11.81
C LYS A 142 13.64 -7.32 -11.99
N VAL A 143 12.34 -7.61 -12.02
CA VAL A 143 11.80 -8.96 -12.28
C VAL A 143 10.61 -8.85 -13.21
N ILE A 144 10.44 -9.86 -14.05
CA ILE A 144 9.29 -9.98 -14.95
C ILE A 144 8.16 -10.67 -14.18
N GLY A 145 6.95 -10.13 -14.25
CA GLY A 145 5.76 -10.78 -13.72
C GLY A 145 5.44 -12.08 -14.45
N MET A 146 4.62 -12.92 -13.84
CA MET A 146 4.10 -14.13 -14.51
C MET A 146 3.25 -13.73 -15.72
N GLY A 147 3.36 -14.50 -16.79
CA GLY A 147 2.62 -14.28 -18.04
C GLY A 147 2.89 -15.40 -19.05
N ASP A 148 2.39 -15.23 -20.24
CA ASP A 148 2.62 -16.12 -21.39
C ASP A 148 3.52 -15.42 -22.44
N LEU A 149 3.79 -16.12 -23.55
CA LEU A 149 4.62 -15.59 -24.65
C LEU A 149 3.86 -14.63 -25.58
N LYS A 150 2.61 -14.29 -25.29
CA LYS A 150 1.76 -13.44 -26.15
C LYS A 150 1.94 -11.95 -25.88
N THR A 151 2.48 -11.61 -24.71
CA THR A 151 2.64 -10.23 -24.27
C THR A 151 4.02 -10.00 -23.65
N PHE A 152 4.45 -8.73 -23.57
CA PHE A 152 5.60 -8.38 -22.77
C PHE A 152 5.32 -8.56 -21.28
N GLY A 153 6.29 -9.10 -20.53
CA GLY A 153 6.18 -9.28 -19.09
C GLY A 153 6.17 -7.95 -18.35
N ASN A 154 5.20 -7.75 -17.48
CA ASN A 154 5.11 -6.56 -16.64
C ASN A 154 6.24 -6.55 -15.60
N SER A 155 7.16 -5.58 -15.69
CA SER A 155 8.36 -5.48 -14.84
C SER A 155 8.37 -4.25 -13.93
N TYR A 156 7.36 -3.38 -14.01
CA TYR A 156 7.32 -2.15 -13.24
C TYR A 156 5.92 -1.86 -12.66
N ASP A 157 5.90 -1.01 -11.65
CA ASP A 157 4.71 -0.32 -11.15
C ASP A 157 4.90 1.20 -11.33
N ILE A 158 3.82 1.95 -11.33
CA ILE A 158 3.87 3.41 -11.37
C ILE A 158 3.60 3.99 -9.99
N ILE A 159 4.12 5.19 -9.74
CA ILE A 159 3.83 5.95 -8.52
C ILE A 159 3.44 7.36 -8.95
N TYR A 160 2.21 7.73 -8.63
CA TYR A 160 1.74 9.11 -8.83
C TYR A 160 2.35 9.99 -7.75
N PHE A 161 3.04 11.06 -8.14
CA PHE A 161 3.68 12.01 -7.25
C PHE A 161 3.18 13.42 -7.51
N GLY A 162 2.98 14.17 -6.44
CA GLY A 162 2.61 15.57 -6.50
C GLY A 162 2.40 16.18 -5.10
N TYR A 163 1.55 17.20 -5.03
CA TYR A 163 1.36 17.99 -3.83
C TYR A 163 -0.11 18.41 -3.65
N ASN A 164 -0.47 18.82 -2.43
CA ASN A 164 -1.83 19.25 -2.12
C ASN A 164 -2.15 20.61 -2.75
N LYS A 165 -1.75 21.73 -2.18
CA LYS A 165 -2.11 23.09 -2.66
C LYS A 165 -0.89 23.92 -3.01
N VAL A 166 0.11 23.89 -2.15
CA VAL A 166 1.32 24.70 -2.26
C VAL A 166 2.50 23.77 -2.52
N TRP A 167 3.30 24.09 -3.53
CA TRP A 167 4.53 23.36 -3.79
C TRP A 167 5.58 23.64 -2.72
N LYS A 168 6.26 22.59 -2.25
CA LYS A 168 7.53 22.67 -1.55
C LYS A 168 8.57 21.83 -2.28
N ASP A 169 9.83 22.18 -2.14
CA ASP A 169 10.91 21.43 -2.79
C ASP A 169 11.13 20.07 -2.14
N LEU A 170 11.60 19.11 -2.95
CA LEU A 170 12.06 17.82 -2.47
C LEU A 170 13.39 17.97 -1.71
N ASN A 171 13.58 17.14 -0.70
CA ASN A 171 14.84 17.10 0.04
C ASN A 171 15.99 16.58 -0.83
N GLY A 172 17.17 17.16 -0.69
CA GLY A 172 18.40 16.74 -1.37
C GLY A 172 18.46 17.14 -2.82
N THR A 173 18.99 16.27 -3.68
CA THR A 173 19.22 16.53 -5.11
C THR A 173 18.02 16.20 -5.97
N ARG A 174 18.01 16.71 -7.22
CA ARG A 174 17.06 16.28 -8.24
C ARG A 174 17.41 14.89 -8.72
N ASP A 175 16.49 13.95 -8.54
CA ASP A 175 16.69 12.55 -8.91
C ASP A 175 15.90 12.19 -10.18
N ARG A 176 16.16 10.99 -10.69
CA ARG A 176 15.45 10.43 -11.84
C ARG A 176 14.05 9.96 -11.42
N ASP A 177 13.12 9.98 -12.34
CA ASP A 177 11.77 9.44 -12.21
C ASP A 177 11.68 7.93 -12.46
N LEU A 178 12.79 7.29 -12.80
CA LEU A 178 12.96 5.84 -12.89
C LEU A 178 13.69 5.34 -11.62
N LEU A 179 12.95 4.66 -10.76
CA LEU A 179 13.41 4.12 -9.48
C LEU A 179 13.67 2.61 -9.62
N SER A 180 14.86 2.17 -9.28
CA SER A 180 15.31 0.78 -9.46
C SER A 180 15.51 0.14 -8.09
N TYR A 181 14.47 -0.55 -7.58
CA TYR A 181 14.49 -1.27 -6.30
C TYR A 181 14.01 -2.70 -6.50
N ASN A 182 14.67 -3.64 -5.85
CA ASN A 182 14.28 -5.05 -5.93
C ASN A 182 12.91 -5.27 -5.29
N ARG A 183 12.08 -6.11 -5.91
CA ARG A 183 10.88 -6.62 -5.28
C ARG A 183 11.26 -7.50 -4.08
N ILE A 184 10.43 -7.51 -3.04
CA ILE A 184 10.57 -8.47 -1.93
C ILE A 184 10.35 -9.89 -2.50
N ASP A 185 11.17 -10.83 -2.05
CA ASP A 185 10.99 -12.25 -2.36
C ASP A 185 9.60 -12.70 -1.88
N PRO A 186 8.74 -13.26 -2.76
CA PRO A 186 7.40 -13.70 -2.38
C PRO A 186 7.35 -14.66 -1.19
N ALA A 187 8.43 -15.43 -0.96
CA ALA A 187 8.56 -16.32 0.20
C ALA A 187 8.74 -15.56 1.53
N LYS A 188 9.20 -14.30 1.47
CA LYS A 188 9.46 -13.46 2.63
C LYS A 188 8.33 -12.44 2.89
N ASN A 189 7.40 -12.27 1.96
CA ASN A 189 6.29 -11.33 2.11
C ASN A 189 5.39 -11.71 3.27
N ILE A 190 5.01 -10.71 4.05
CA ILE A 190 4.00 -10.82 5.11
C ILE A 190 2.61 -10.56 4.51
N HIS A 191 2.53 -9.58 3.61
CA HIS A 191 1.34 -9.26 2.85
C HIS A 191 1.59 -9.50 1.34
N PRO A 192 0.61 -9.98 0.56
CA PRO A 192 0.80 -10.31 -0.86
C PRO A 192 1.33 -9.17 -1.73
N THR A 193 1.00 -7.93 -1.38
CA THR A 193 1.41 -6.70 -2.10
C THR A 193 2.41 -5.85 -1.33
N GLU A 194 3.13 -6.44 -0.38
CA GLU A 194 4.09 -5.72 0.45
C GLU A 194 5.13 -4.99 -0.41
N LYS A 195 5.32 -3.69 -0.14
CA LYS A 195 6.32 -2.87 -0.82
C LYS A 195 7.67 -2.96 -0.09
N PRO A 196 8.80 -2.96 -0.83
CA PRO A 196 10.13 -2.94 -0.23
C PRO A 196 10.34 -1.70 0.64
N LEU A 197 10.98 -1.88 1.79
CA LEU A 197 11.26 -0.76 2.70
C LEU A 197 12.17 0.29 2.05
N ASP A 198 13.14 -0.13 1.25
CA ASP A 198 14.12 0.74 0.61
C ASP A 198 13.46 1.85 -0.21
N ILE A 199 12.48 1.50 -1.07
CA ILE A 199 11.78 2.50 -1.88
C ILE A 199 10.87 3.38 -1.02
N LEU A 200 10.20 2.82 -0.01
CA LEU A 200 9.34 3.59 0.88
C LEU A 200 10.15 4.60 1.70
N GLU A 201 11.26 4.17 2.30
CA GLU A 201 12.17 5.03 3.06
C GLU A 201 12.76 6.14 2.19
N TYR A 202 13.12 5.81 0.94
CA TYR A 202 13.58 6.81 -0.03
C TYR A 202 12.51 7.87 -0.30
N LEU A 203 11.26 7.48 -0.63
CA LEU A 203 10.18 8.41 -0.91
C LEU A 203 9.83 9.28 0.31
N ILE A 204 9.81 8.68 1.51
CA ILE A 204 9.56 9.37 2.77
C ILE A 204 10.62 10.44 3.00
N LYS A 205 11.93 10.11 2.88
CA LYS A 205 13.05 11.06 3.07
C LYS A 205 13.01 12.18 2.04
N LYS A 206 12.59 11.90 0.81
CA LYS A 206 12.49 12.92 -0.25
C LYS A 206 11.43 13.98 0.02
N SER A 207 10.37 13.67 0.74
CA SER A 207 9.20 14.54 0.89
C SER A 207 8.86 14.94 2.32
N SER A 208 9.65 14.49 3.30
CA SER A 208 9.41 14.77 4.71
C SER A 208 10.71 14.93 5.51
N ASN A 209 10.60 15.55 6.68
CA ASN A 209 11.65 15.68 7.66
C ASN A 209 11.40 14.77 8.86
N GLU A 210 12.36 14.62 9.76
CA GLU A 210 12.16 13.90 11.02
C GLU A 210 10.99 14.48 11.81
N ASN A 211 10.19 13.61 12.41
CA ASN A 211 8.95 13.90 13.14
C ASN A 211 7.78 14.43 12.29
N ASP A 212 7.92 14.53 10.97
CA ASP A 212 6.77 14.77 10.09
C ASP A 212 5.79 13.59 10.15
N LYS A 213 4.49 13.88 9.98
CA LYS A 213 3.40 12.91 10.06
C LYS A 213 3.01 12.39 8.69
N ILE A 214 3.06 11.08 8.50
CA ILE A 214 2.72 10.39 7.27
C ILE A 214 1.37 9.65 7.43
N LEU A 215 0.49 9.76 6.44
CA LEU A 215 -0.79 9.07 6.37
C LEU A 215 -0.73 7.94 5.36
N ASP A 216 -1.17 6.74 5.77
CA ASP A 216 -1.41 5.60 4.89
C ASP A 216 -2.82 5.03 5.11
N PRO A 217 -3.81 5.41 4.28
CA PRO A 217 -5.18 4.90 4.37
C PRO A 217 -5.35 3.41 4.06
N PHE A 218 -4.34 2.74 3.51
CA PHE A 218 -4.37 1.33 3.12
C PHE A 218 -3.11 0.61 3.62
N ALA A 219 -2.98 0.50 4.94
CA ALA A 219 -1.74 0.05 5.59
C ALA A 219 -1.30 -1.38 5.24
N GLY A 220 -2.24 -2.28 4.89
CA GLY A 220 -1.94 -3.66 4.47
C GLY A 220 -1.07 -4.42 5.46
N GLY A 221 0.17 -4.72 5.08
CA GLY A 221 1.17 -5.36 5.95
C GLY A 221 1.98 -4.39 6.82
N GLY A 222 1.69 -3.08 6.78
CA GLY A 222 2.35 -2.06 7.61
C GLY A 222 3.73 -1.61 7.12
N SER A 223 4.08 -1.86 5.87
CA SER A 223 5.40 -1.51 5.34
C SER A 223 5.67 -0.01 5.39
N THR A 224 4.67 0.83 5.10
CA THR A 224 4.78 2.29 5.20
C THR A 224 5.07 2.72 6.64
N LEU A 225 4.37 2.14 7.63
CA LEU A 225 4.57 2.48 9.04
C LEU A 225 5.96 2.06 9.52
N LEU A 226 6.40 0.86 9.12
CA LEU A 226 7.75 0.39 9.45
C LEU A 226 8.83 1.25 8.80
N ALA A 227 8.66 1.64 7.53
CA ALA A 227 9.57 2.55 6.85
C ALA A 227 9.63 3.91 7.57
N CYS A 228 8.48 4.48 7.99
CA CYS A 228 8.43 5.70 8.79
C CYS A 228 9.22 5.58 10.10
N LYS A 229 9.04 4.46 10.82
CA LYS A 229 9.78 4.16 12.05
C LYS A 229 11.29 4.16 11.80
N ASN A 230 11.75 3.45 10.76
CA ASN A 230 13.17 3.33 10.42
C ASN A 230 13.84 4.68 10.13
N VAL A 231 13.06 5.65 9.66
CA VAL A 231 13.57 6.97 9.26
C VAL A 231 13.12 8.11 10.19
N ASN A 232 12.68 7.80 11.41
CA ASN A 232 12.26 8.76 12.44
C ASN A 232 11.10 9.68 12.01
N ARG A 233 10.08 9.14 11.34
CA ARG A 233 8.83 9.84 11.01
C ARG A 233 7.69 9.26 11.83
N LEU A 234 6.69 10.10 12.12
CA LEU A 234 5.44 9.66 12.71
C LEU A 234 4.53 9.10 11.62
N SER A 235 3.72 8.11 11.92
CA SER A 235 2.76 7.60 10.93
C SER A 235 1.40 7.26 11.52
N THR A 236 0.36 7.38 10.68
CA THR A 236 -0.97 6.85 10.95
C THR A 236 -1.38 6.00 9.77
N GLY A 237 -1.58 4.71 10.03
CA GLY A 237 -2.13 3.76 9.07
C GLY A 237 -3.55 3.35 9.44
N ILE A 238 -4.34 2.96 8.43
CA ILE A 238 -5.67 2.40 8.61
C ILE A 238 -5.70 1.04 7.93
N GLU A 239 -6.20 0.02 8.63
CA GLU A 239 -6.34 -1.33 8.11
C GLU A 239 -7.71 -1.87 8.47
N ILE A 240 -8.41 -2.45 7.49
CA ILE A 240 -9.77 -2.98 7.67
C ILE A 240 -9.77 -4.43 8.15
N GLU A 241 -8.74 -5.19 7.81
CA GLU A 241 -8.62 -6.60 8.16
C GLU A 241 -7.93 -6.75 9.53
N GLU A 242 -8.64 -7.34 10.51
CA GLU A 242 -8.18 -7.49 11.88
C GLU A 242 -6.86 -8.29 11.99
N ASP A 243 -6.69 -9.30 11.15
CA ASP A 243 -5.47 -10.11 11.13
C ASP A 243 -4.23 -9.28 10.75
N TYR A 244 -4.35 -8.42 9.73
CA TYR A 244 -3.27 -7.51 9.34
C TYR A 244 -3.06 -6.41 10.37
N TYR A 245 -4.13 -5.85 10.94
CA TYR A 245 -4.02 -4.89 12.02
C TYR A 245 -3.21 -5.44 13.20
N ASN A 246 -3.51 -6.66 13.67
CA ASN A 246 -2.78 -7.31 14.75
C ASN A 246 -1.31 -7.59 14.38
N LEU A 247 -1.08 -8.00 13.14
CA LEU A 247 0.28 -8.19 12.61
C LEU A 247 1.09 -6.90 12.65
N ILE A 248 0.50 -5.78 12.21
CA ILE A 248 1.16 -4.47 12.20
C ILE A 248 1.51 -4.03 13.62
N LYS A 249 0.59 -4.17 14.58
CA LYS A 249 0.85 -3.82 16.00
C LYS A 249 2.10 -4.49 16.56
N ASN A 250 2.35 -5.73 16.16
CA ASN A 250 3.54 -6.47 16.60
C ASN A 250 4.81 -6.10 15.82
N ARG A 251 4.67 -5.43 14.67
CA ARG A 251 5.78 -5.07 13.77
C ARG A 251 6.33 -3.66 14.03
N ILE A 252 5.48 -2.73 14.48
CA ILE A 252 5.78 -1.32 14.73
C ILE A 252 5.93 -1.03 16.23
#